data_e3ec601b8464b3bb7b14e8f5419ff8f7
#
_entry.id   e3ec601b8464b3bb7b14e8f5419ff8f7
#
_cell.length_a   1.000
_cell.length_b   1.000
_cell.length_c   1.000
_cell.angle_alpha   90.00
_cell.angle_beta   90.00
_cell.angle_gamma   90.00
#
_symmetry.space_group_name_H-M   'P 1'
#
loop_
_entity.id
_entity.type
_entity.pdbx_description
1 polymer ?
#
loop_
_entity_poly.entity_id
_entity_poly.type
_entity_poly.pdbx_seq_one_letter_code
_entity_poly.pdbx_strand_id
1 'polypeptide(L)'
;GLLNDAFNVGVFCGRGFFSVIADGESTDPDKVLSEIEKELFRLRKEGLDEDEFITIRNKTYGELVAGFNNVESVANAMIAQEINDVGIYDGIEITANTTFADIKSALDDFDIENNSISIIEPADEN
;
A
#
# COMPACT_ATOMS: atom_id res chain seq x y z
N GLY A 1 -8.84 -21.51 -4.23
CA GLY A 1 -8.48 -20.25 -4.29
C GLY A 1 -7.77 -19.74 -5.53
N LEU A 2 -8.04 -18.50 -5.87
CA LEU A 2 -7.38 -17.80 -6.95
C LEU A 2 -5.95 -17.38 -6.55
N LEU A 3 -5.75 -17.11 -5.26
CA LEU A 3 -4.50 -16.67 -4.64
C LEU A 3 -4.02 -17.71 -3.63
N ASN A 4 -2.72 -17.74 -3.40
CA ASN A 4 -2.11 -18.50 -2.30
C ASN A 4 -1.81 -17.59 -1.09
N ASP A 5 -1.34 -18.18 -0.01
CA ASP A 5 -1.03 -17.46 1.24
C ASP A 5 0.22 -16.53 1.13
N ALA A 6 0.97 -16.65 0.03
CA ALA A 6 2.12 -15.79 -0.25
C ALA A 6 1.75 -14.52 -1.04
N PHE A 7 0.47 -14.37 -1.44
CA PHE A 7 0.04 -13.17 -2.15
C PHE A 7 0.06 -11.96 -1.22
N ASN A 8 0.71 -10.91 -1.66
CA ASN A 8 0.93 -9.70 -0.89
C ASN A 8 0.41 -8.47 -1.63
N VAL A 9 -0.04 -7.48 -0.88
CA VAL A 9 -0.37 -6.15 -1.41
C VAL A 9 0.33 -5.12 -0.53
N GLY A 10 1.05 -4.22 -1.15
CA GLY A 10 1.78 -3.17 -0.46
C GLY A 10 1.79 -1.85 -1.21
N VAL A 11 2.31 -0.83 -0.56
CA VAL A 11 2.53 0.48 -1.17
C VAL A 11 4.01 0.72 -1.29
N PHE A 12 4.44 1.09 -2.48
CA PHE A 12 5.79 1.57 -2.75
C PHE A 12 5.73 3.06 -3.05
N CYS A 13 6.44 3.84 -2.28
CA CYS A 13 6.42 5.29 -2.42
C CYS A 13 7.83 5.88 -2.37
N GLY A 14 7.97 7.04 -3.00
CA GLY A 14 9.16 7.85 -3.01
C GLY A 14 8.82 9.32 -3.18
N ARG A 15 9.83 10.16 -3.40
CA ARG A 15 9.61 11.60 -3.54
C ARG A 15 8.77 11.90 -4.79
N GLY A 16 7.51 12.28 -4.60
CA GLY A 16 6.60 12.70 -5.66
C GLY A 16 5.88 11.57 -6.40
N PHE A 17 5.96 10.33 -5.90
CA PHE A 17 5.18 9.22 -6.46
C PHE A 17 4.79 8.21 -5.39
N PHE A 18 3.72 7.49 -5.66
CA PHE A 18 3.40 6.25 -4.98
C PHE A 18 2.78 5.24 -5.96
N SER A 19 2.91 3.97 -5.66
CA SER A 19 2.26 2.90 -6.40
C SER A 19 1.76 1.82 -5.44
N VAL A 20 0.68 1.18 -5.82
CA VAL A 20 0.20 -0.05 -5.16
C VAL A 20 0.82 -1.22 -5.92
N ILE A 21 1.47 -2.12 -5.20
CA ILE A 21 2.08 -3.33 -5.75
C ILE A 21 1.32 -4.52 -5.19
N ALA A 22 0.91 -5.40 -6.08
CA ALA A 22 0.34 -6.70 -5.73
C ALA A 22 1.20 -7.79 -6.38
N ASP A 23 1.70 -8.71 -5.58
CA ASP A 23 2.59 -9.78 -6.02
C ASP A 23 2.27 -11.10 -5.33
N GLY A 24 2.55 -12.21 -6.01
CA GLY A 24 2.33 -13.54 -5.48
C GLY A 24 2.11 -14.59 -6.56
N GLU A 25 1.67 -15.76 -6.16
CA GLU A 25 1.37 -16.86 -7.07
C GLU A 25 -0.13 -17.00 -7.30
N SER A 26 -0.50 -17.24 -8.56
CA SER A 26 -1.88 -17.48 -8.96
C SER A 26 -1.97 -18.55 -10.04
N THR A 27 -3.07 -19.26 -10.04
CA THR A 27 -3.44 -20.20 -11.12
C THR A 27 -4.06 -19.50 -12.33
N ASP A 28 -4.44 -18.24 -12.18
CA ASP A 28 -5.09 -17.42 -13.22
C ASP A 28 -4.74 -15.94 -13.00
N PRO A 29 -3.56 -15.49 -13.45
CA PRO A 29 -3.08 -14.13 -13.24
C PRO A 29 -3.99 -13.05 -13.86
N ASP A 30 -4.56 -13.31 -15.03
CA ASP A 30 -5.44 -12.37 -15.73
C ASP A 30 -6.72 -12.11 -14.92
N LYS A 31 -7.23 -13.15 -14.28
CA LYS A 31 -8.38 -13.01 -13.40
C LYS A 31 -8.03 -12.24 -12.13
N VAL A 32 -6.84 -12.43 -11.56
CA VAL A 32 -6.36 -11.64 -10.40
C VAL A 32 -6.36 -10.15 -10.76
N LEU A 33 -5.76 -9.79 -11.89
CA LEU A 33 -5.74 -8.41 -12.36
C LEU A 33 -7.16 -7.84 -12.48
N SER A 34 -8.03 -8.57 -13.20
CA SER A 34 -9.43 -8.14 -13.40
C SER A 34 -10.18 -7.90 -12.10
N GLU A 35 -9.97 -8.73 -11.07
CA GLU A 35 -10.60 -8.53 -9.76
C GLU A 35 -9.99 -7.35 -9.00
N ILE A 36 -8.68 -7.11 -9.11
CA ILE A 36 -8.02 -5.93 -8.52
C ILE A 36 -8.57 -4.63 -9.16
N GLU A 37 -8.58 -4.55 -10.47
CA GLU A 37 -9.11 -3.39 -11.20
C GLU A 37 -10.58 -3.13 -10.84
N LYS A 38 -11.39 -4.18 -10.84
CA LYS A 38 -12.81 -4.11 -10.49
C LYS A 38 -13.03 -3.59 -9.07
N GLU A 39 -12.22 -4.02 -8.11
CA GLU A 39 -12.30 -3.53 -6.73
C GLU A 39 -11.87 -2.07 -6.61
N LEU A 40 -10.82 -1.65 -7.30
CA LEU A 40 -10.38 -0.26 -7.35
C LEU A 40 -11.46 0.65 -7.98
N PHE A 41 -12.09 0.22 -9.08
CA PHE A 41 -13.21 0.95 -9.67
C PHE A 41 -14.43 0.99 -8.77
N ARG A 42 -14.71 -0.10 -8.03
CA ARG A 42 -15.78 -0.13 -7.03
C ARG A 42 -15.54 0.89 -5.93
N LEU A 43 -14.33 0.91 -5.36
CA LEU A 43 -13.95 1.86 -4.31
C LEU A 43 -14.07 3.31 -4.77
N ARG A 44 -13.65 3.61 -6.01
CA ARG A 44 -13.80 4.95 -6.58
C ARG A 44 -15.27 5.35 -6.75
N LYS A 45 -16.14 4.42 -7.16
CA LYS A 45 -17.57 4.67 -7.43
C LYS A 45 -18.41 4.73 -6.16
N GLU A 46 -18.21 3.80 -5.25
CA GLU A 46 -19.02 3.63 -4.05
C GLU A 46 -18.47 4.41 -2.85
N GLY A 47 -17.17 4.76 -2.92
CA GLY A 47 -16.44 5.40 -1.85
C GLY A 47 -15.86 4.42 -0.84
N LEU A 48 -15.19 4.98 0.14
CA LEU A 48 -14.58 4.27 1.27
C LEU A 48 -15.50 4.37 2.48
N ASP A 49 -15.40 3.39 3.38
CA ASP A 49 -16.07 3.42 4.67
C ASP A 49 -15.25 4.24 5.68
N GLU A 50 -15.89 5.19 6.36
CA GLU A 50 -15.20 6.08 7.31
C GLU A 50 -14.81 5.36 8.60
N ASP A 51 -15.60 4.40 9.08
CA ASP A 51 -15.29 3.62 10.28
C ASP A 51 -14.11 2.67 9.99
N GLU A 52 -14.06 2.09 8.80
CA GLU A 52 -12.93 1.28 8.34
C GLU A 52 -11.66 2.13 8.23
N PHE A 53 -11.74 3.33 7.66
CA PHE A 53 -10.63 4.28 7.62
C PHE A 53 -10.09 4.58 9.02
N ILE A 54 -10.96 4.91 9.99
CA ILE A 54 -10.55 5.20 11.36
C ILE A 54 -9.83 3.99 11.97
N THR A 55 -10.34 2.78 11.73
CA THR A 55 -9.74 1.54 12.23
C THR A 55 -8.34 1.33 11.67
N ILE A 56 -8.18 1.45 10.35
CA ILE A 56 -6.89 1.29 9.66
C ILE A 56 -5.90 2.36 10.11
N ARG A 57 -6.32 3.63 10.15
CA ARG A 57 -5.47 4.73 10.61
C ARG A 57 -4.95 4.50 12.03
N ASN A 58 -5.83 4.09 12.96
CA ASN A 58 -5.44 3.83 14.34
C ASN A 58 -4.50 2.62 14.46
N LYS A 59 -4.71 1.58 13.65
CA LYS A 59 -3.80 0.43 13.55
C LYS A 59 -2.43 0.87 13.06
N THR A 60 -2.36 1.57 11.94
CA THR A 60 -1.09 2.08 11.36
C THR A 60 -0.35 2.98 12.33
N TYR A 61 -1.06 3.89 13.01
CA TYR A 61 -0.48 4.73 14.05
C TYR A 61 0.14 3.89 15.17
N GLY A 62 -0.58 2.88 15.66
CA GLY A 62 -0.08 1.97 16.70
C GLY A 62 1.16 1.19 16.27
N GLU A 63 1.19 0.71 15.03
CA GLU A 63 2.35 -0.01 14.46
C GLU A 63 3.58 0.91 14.34
N LEU A 64 3.40 2.14 13.87
CA LEU A 64 4.48 3.14 13.80
C LEU A 64 5.06 3.45 15.18
N VAL A 65 4.20 3.71 16.18
CA VAL A 65 4.64 3.95 17.55
C VAL A 65 5.35 2.74 18.13
N ALA A 66 4.83 1.52 17.92
CA ALA A 66 5.44 0.28 18.38
C ALA A 66 6.84 0.04 17.75
N GLY A 67 7.05 0.50 16.51
CA GLY A 67 8.35 0.44 15.83
C GLY A 67 9.48 1.13 16.60
N PHE A 68 9.16 2.17 17.38
CA PHE A 68 10.15 2.87 18.22
C PHE A 68 10.65 2.05 19.42
N ASN A 69 10.02 0.93 19.74
CA ASN A 69 10.53 -0.02 20.73
C ASN A 69 11.67 -0.90 20.19
N ASN A 70 11.92 -0.87 18.88
CA ASN A 70 12.97 -1.65 18.23
C ASN A 70 14.13 -0.74 17.83
N VAL A 71 15.32 -1.01 18.37
CA VAL A 71 16.53 -0.19 18.16
C VAL A 71 16.95 -0.18 16.68
N GLU A 72 16.81 -1.30 15.98
CA GLU A 72 17.14 -1.39 14.55
C GLU A 72 16.18 -0.55 13.71
N SER A 73 14.87 -0.59 14.02
CA SER A 73 13.88 0.25 13.36
C SER A 73 14.16 1.74 13.55
N VAL A 74 14.53 2.14 14.77
CA VAL A 74 14.92 3.54 15.06
C VAL A 74 16.17 3.94 14.29
N ALA A 75 17.21 3.09 14.28
CA ALA A 75 18.43 3.37 13.55
C ALA A 75 18.17 3.52 12.02
N ASN A 76 17.36 2.64 11.45
CA ASN A 76 16.95 2.74 10.04
C ASN A 76 16.13 4.00 9.76
N ALA A 77 15.23 4.39 10.66
CA ALA A 77 14.48 5.63 10.54
C ALA A 77 15.39 6.87 10.56
N MET A 78 16.42 6.89 11.43
CA MET A 78 17.42 7.98 11.48
C MET A 78 18.25 8.06 10.20
N ILE A 79 18.63 6.92 9.62
CA ILE A 79 19.34 6.88 8.32
C ILE A 79 18.42 7.39 7.21
N ALA A 80 17.16 6.95 7.18
CA ALA A 80 16.18 7.40 6.20
C ALA A 80 15.91 8.91 6.29
N GLN A 81 15.90 9.47 7.51
CA GLN A 81 15.82 10.91 7.75
C GLN A 81 16.96 11.67 7.06
N GLU A 82 18.19 11.23 7.27
CA GLU A 82 19.36 11.90 6.71
C GLU A 82 19.39 11.82 5.17
N ILE A 83 18.95 10.69 4.60
CA ILE A 83 18.96 10.50 3.14
C ILE A 83 17.81 11.25 2.47
N ASN A 84 16.62 11.25 3.07
CA ASN A 84 15.39 11.73 2.42
C ASN A 84 14.92 13.09 2.93
N ASP A 85 15.61 13.68 3.91
CA ASP A 85 15.20 14.94 4.57
C ASP A 85 13.78 14.84 5.15
N VAL A 86 13.50 13.73 5.87
CA VAL A 86 12.19 13.42 6.46
C VAL A 86 12.37 13.19 7.96
N GLY A 87 11.62 13.87 8.81
CA GLY A 87 11.72 13.69 10.26
C GLY A 87 11.34 12.27 10.70
N ILE A 88 12.04 11.74 11.70
CA ILE A 88 11.78 10.37 12.21
C ILE A 88 10.36 10.20 12.78
N TYR A 89 9.70 11.29 13.15
CA TYR A 89 8.32 11.29 13.67
C TYR A 89 7.28 11.69 12.63
N ASP A 90 7.70 12.12 11.42
CA ASP A 90 6.79 12.62 10.40
C ASP A 90 5.73 11.57 10.01
N GLY A 91 6.11 10.31 9.91
CA GLY A 91 5.17 9.22 9.64
C GLY A 91 4.06 9.11 10.68
N ILE A 92 4.41 9.28 11.97
CA ILE A 92 3.44 9.27 13.08
C ILE A 92 2.54 10.50 13.00
N GLU A 93 3.11 11.69 12.80
CA GLU A 93 2.37 12.94 12.74
C GLU A 93 1.44 12.99 11.52
N ILE A 94 1.92 12.57 10.35
CA ILE A 94 1.12 12.47 9.13
C ILE A 94 -0.04 11.51 9.36
N THR A 95 0.22 10.30 9.88
CA THR A 95 -0.83 9.31 10.12
C THR A 95 -1.87 9.83 11.12
N ALA A 96 -1.44 10.46 12.20
CA ALA A 96 -2.34 11.02 13.20
C ALA A 96 -3.25 12.12 12.64
N ASN A 97 -2.73 12.95 11.74
CA ASN A 97 -3.42 14.10 11.16
C ASN A 97 -4.15 13.81 9.85
N THR A 98 -3.92 12.64 9.23
CA THR A 98 -4.63 12.25 8.00
C THR A 98 -6.12 12.15 8.25
N THR A 99 -6.90 12.84 7.44
CA THR A 99 -8.35 12.87 7.50
C THR A 99 -8.97 11.94 6.45
N PHE A 100 -10.25 11.61 6.63
CA PHE A 100 -11.01 10.86 5.63
C PHE A 100 -11.09 11.60 4.28
N ALA A 101 -11.15 12.92 4.31
CA ALA A 101 -11.16 13.74 3.10
C ALA A 101 -9.84 13.63 2.32
N ASP A 102 -8.69 13.53 3.00
CA ASP A 102 -7.38 13.37 2.36
C ASP A 102 -7.30 12.04 1.61
N ILE A 103 -7.81 10.95 2.21
CA ILE A 103 -7.84 9.63 1.57
C ILE A 103 -8.78 9.62 0.37
N LYS A 104 -9.93 10.29 0.46
CA LYS A 104 -10.83 10.42 -0.70
C LYS A 104 -10.17 11.17 -1.85
N SER A 105 -9.49 12.27 -1.55
CA SER A 105 -8.75 13.03 -2.57
C SER A 105 -7.65 12.18 -3.20
N ALA A 106 -6.89 11.43 -2.40
CA ALA A 106 -5.86 10.54 -2.91
C ALA A 106 -6.41 9.43 -3.82
N LEU A 107 -7.60 8.89 -3.50
CA LEU A 107 -8.26 7.90 -4.33
C LEU A 107 -8.75 8.49 -5.67
N ASP A 108 -9.23 9.73 -5.65
CA ASP A 108 -9.66 10.43 -6.87
C ASP A 108 -8.49 10.73 -7.80
N ASP A 109 -7.32 11.05 -7.22
CA ASP A 109 -6.08 11.33 -7.96
C ASP A 109 -5.34 10.06 -8.42
N PHE A 110 -5.68 8.89 -7.86
CA PHE A 110 -5.03 7.62 -8.19
C PHE A 110 -5.43 7.14 -9.59
N ASP A 111 -4.46 7.08 -10.50
CA ASP A 111 -4.68 6.63 -11.88
C ASP A 111 -4.69 5.09 -11.97
N ILE A 112 -5.88 4.49 -11.96
CA ILE A 112 -6.07 3.03 -12.02
C ILE A 112 -5.64 2.47 -13.38
N GLU A 113 -5.72 3.25 -14.45
CA GLU A 113 -5.39 2.78 -15.80
C GLU A 113 -3.87 2.76 -16.06
N ASN A 114 -3.10 3.51 -15.26
CA ASN A 114 -1.64 3.52 -15.34
C ASN A 114 -1.05 2.38 -14.53
N ASN A 115 -1.08 1.17 -15.09
CA ASN A 115 -0.56 -0.04 -14.46
C ASN A 115 0.46 -0.77 -15.33
N SER A 116 1.20 -1.68 -14.71
CA SER A 116 2.13 -2.60 -15.38
C SER A 116 2.00 -3.99 -14.76
N ILE A 117 2.07 -5.01 -15.60
CA ILE A 117 1.94 -6.41 -15.19
C ILE A 117 3.16 -7.17 -15.63
N SER A 118 3.65 -8.04 -14.74
CA SER A 118 4.70 -9.01 -15.04
C SER A 118 4.22 -10.40 -14.63
N ILE A 119 4.19 -11.32 -15.56
CA ILE A 119 3.81 -12.72 -15.34
C ILE A 119 5.00 -13.59 -15.67
N ILE A 120 5.35 -14.51 -14.76
CA ILE A 120 6.40 -15.50 -14.95
C ILE A 120 5.72 -16.87 -14.98
N GLU A 121 5.80 -17.53 -16.12
CA GLU A 121 5.27 -18.89 -16.31
C GLU A 121 6.40 -19.90 -16.25
N PRO A 122 6.12 -21.16 -15.86
CA PRO A 122 7.08 -22.25 -15.98
C PRO A 122 7.49 -22.42 -17.45
N ALA A 123 8.77 -22.72 -17.68
CA ALA A 123 9.20 -23.08 -19.02
C ALA A 123 8.50 -24.38 -19.46
N ASP A 124 8.02 -24.42 -20.69
CA ASP A 124 7.47 -25.66 -21.27
C ASP A 124 8.52 -26.77 -21.19
N GLU A 125 8.18 -27.86 -20.52
CA GLU A 125 9.01 -29.08 -20.56
C GLU A 125 8.95 -29.65 -21.99
N ASN A 126 10.01 -29.45 -22.78
CA ASN A 126 10.23 -30.11 -24.05
C ASN A 126 10.77 -31.52 -23.86
#